data_41b907002c118c4b0b2bddf9aba98f6b
#
_entry.id   41b907002c118c4b0b2bddf9aba98f6b
#
_cell.length_a   1.000
_cell.length_b   1.000
_cell.length_c   1.000
_cell.angle_alpha   90.00
_cell.angle_beta   90.00
_cell.angle_gamma   90.00
#
_symmetry.space_group_name_H-M   'P 1'
#
loop_
_entity.id
_entity.type
_entity.pdbx_description
1 polymer ?
#
loop_
_entity_poly.entity_id
_entity_poly.type
_entity_poly.pdbx_seq_one_letter_code
_entity_poly.pdbx_strand_id
1 'polypeptide(L)'
;VDTEIPKRRFNLEKAIDKFKDGSITDEQMETLGVHSIDECEKAVAESRKKRHEFISEYDFVDFLNKLVNSDKIKDMTFRATGDYALEYSEKNDTWYRKFVVTRIYRTDEEPKSQATFGLTFGREAIDDNDFDDTKKIHINGFLSTYLSTYKKNCFCPITLTLDGNGDEKAEKKALAFKKKFIFPDTCDCDYREIGLVCNVLDGAQKVELTEDMLTDEQKENLEFGLITMDEIRKELGKDIFGDRVTDIVIDSLARGYSGGAKDTAYSDKDFGKPRIETADTDDEEDIFDEDDEI
;
A
#
# COMPACT_ATOMS: atom_id res chain seq x y z
N VAL A 1 -3.51 -21.35 9.30
CA VAL A 1 -3.50 -21.65 7.87
C VAL A 1 -2.06 -21.56 7.40
N ASP A 2 -1.53 -22.68 6.92
CA ASP A 2 -0.12 -22.85 6.61
C ASP A 2 0.24 -22.08 5.34
N THR A 3 1.16 -21.14 5.41
CA THR A 3 1.60 -20.33 4.27
C THR A 3 2.33 -21.16 3.19
N GLU A 4 2.78 -22.36 3.54
CA GLU A 4 3.38 -23.31 2.61
C GLU A 4 2.36 -24.03 1.72
N ILE A 5 1.08 -24.11 2.14
CA ILE A 5 0.05 -24.84 1.41
C ILE A 5 -0.14 -24.33 -0.03
N PRO A 6 -0.27 -23.03 -0.32
CA PRO A 6 -0.41 -22.57 -1.69
C PRO A 6 0.82 -22.86 -2.57
N LYS A 7 2.02 -22.68 -2.04
CA LYS A 7 3.27 -22.95 -2.74
C LYS A 7 3.47 -24.45 -2.97
N ARG A 8 3.21 -25.26 -1.94
CA ARG A 8 3.26 -26.73 -2.03
C ARG A 8 2.23 -27.25 -3.01
N ARG A 9 0.98 -26.75 -2.97
CA ARG A 9 -0.05 -27.12 -3.93
C ARG A 9 0.35 -26.80 -5.37
N PHE A 10 0.83 -25.61 -5.64
CA PHE A 10 1.30 -25.20 -6.96
C PHE A 10 2.44 -26.11 -7.46
N ASN A 11 3.35 -26.49 -6.57
CA ASN A 11 4.43 -27.40 -6.91
C ASN A 11 3.91 -28.83 -7.15
N LEU A 12 2.91 -29.30 -6.40
CA LEU A 12 2.24 -30.59 -6.62
C LEU A 12 1.47 -30.62 -7.94
N GLU A 13 0.74 -29.55 -8.28
CA GLU A 13 0.05 -29.42 -9.58
C GLU A 13 1.04 -29.46 -10.74
N LYS A 14 2.17 -28.77 -10.64
CA LYS A 14 3.26 -28.87 -11.62
C LYS A 14 3.92 -30.25 -11.67
N ALA A 15 4.01 -30.94 -10.52
CA ALA A 15 4.55 -32.28 -10.47
C ALA A 15 3.66 -33.30 -11.22
N ILE A 16 2.33 -33.13 -11.19
CA ILE A 16 1.41 -33.95 -11.98
C ILE A 16 1.74 -33.88 -13.48
N ASP A 17 2.00 -32.69 -14.01
CA ASP A 17 2.36 -32.52 -15.41
C ASP A 17 3.73 -33.16 -15.72
N LYS A 18 4.69 -33.02 -14.81
CA LYS A 18 6.02 -33.64 -14.94
C LYS A 18 5.99 -35.17 -14.83
N PHE A 19 5.09 -35.74 -14.04
CA PHE A 19 4.87 -37.18 -14.03
C PHE A 19 4.28 -37.68 -15.35
N LYS A 20 3.35 -36.92 -15.95
CA LYS A 20 2.71 -37.28 -17.23
C LYS A 20 3.68 -37.26 -18.40
N ASP A 21 4.63 -36.34 -18.42
CA ASP A 21 5.63 -36.18 -19.45
C ASP A 21 6.97 -36.93 -19.15
N GLY A 22 7.06 -37.52 -17.95
CA GLY A 22 8.24 -38.27 -17.50
C GLY A 22 9.46 -37.40 -17.15
N SER A 23 9.28 -36.10 -16.95
CA SER A 23 10.36 -35.13 -16.64
C SER A 23 10.60 -34.91 -15.14
N ILE A 24 9.85 -35.59 -14.28
CA ILE A 24 10.04 -35.45 -12.82
C ILE A 24 11.32 -36.16 -12.38
N THR A 25 12.09 -35.52 -11.49
CA THR A 25 13.32 -36.09 -10.93
C THR A 25 13.07 -36.70 -9.55
N ASP A 26 13.90 -37.66 -9.13
CA ASP A 26 13.85 -38.31 -7.82
C ASP A 26 13.96 -37.27 -6.68
N GLU A 27 14.83 -36.27 -6.85
CA GLU A 27 14.98 -35.15 -5.90
C GLU A 27 13.70 -34.32 -5.74
N GLN A 28 12.98 -34.10 -6.83
CA GLN A 28 11.68 -33.39 -6.80
C GLN A 28 10.61 -34.24 -6.12
N MET A 29 10.59 -35.55 -6.37
CA MET A 29 9.66 -36.45 -5.68
C MET A 29 9.92 -36.51 -4.18
N GLU A 30 11.17 -36.61 -3.77
CA GLU A 30 11.55 -36.63 -2.37
C GLU A 30 11.23 -35.30 -1.66
N THR A 31 11.53 -34.16 -2.31
CA THR A 31 11.22 -32.82 -1.76
C THR A 31 9.71 -32.61 -1.58
N LEU A 32 8.89 -33.14 -2.46
CA LEU A 32 7.42 -33.02 -2.39
C LEU A 32 6.77 -34.12 -1.52
N GLY A 33 7.51 -35.18 -1.23
CA GLY A 33 7.03 -36.35 -0.50
C GLY A 33 5.94 -37.11 -1.26
N VAL A 34 6.09 -37.23 -2.60
CA VAL A 34 5.15 -37.92 -3.50
C VAL A 34 5.88 -38.73 -4.53
N HIS A 35 5.42 -39.94 -4.80
CA HIS A 35 6.11 -40.89 -5.69
C HIS A 35 5.23 -41.36 -6.86
N SER A 36 4.01 -40.84 -6.99
CA SER A 36 3.07 -41.16 -8.06
C SER A 36 2.12 -40.01 -8.38
N ILE A 37 1.49 -40.07 -9.57
CA ILE A 37 0.44 -39.10 -9.95
C ILE A 37 -0.70 -39.17 -8.96
N ASP A 38 -1.13 -40.35 -8.58
CA ASP A 38 -2.27 -40.55 -7.65
C ASP A 38 -2.00 -39.91 -6.28
N GLU A 39 -0.76 -40.00 -5.78
CA GLU A 39 -0.35 -39.33 -4.55
C GLU A 39 -0.35 -37.81 -4.70
N CYS A 40 0.11 -37.28 -5.82
CA CYS A 40 0.03 -35.85 -6.12
C CYS A 40 -1.42 -35.37 -6.17
N GLU A 41 -2.29 -36.05 -6.89
CA GLU A 41 -3.70 -35.71 -7.04
C GLU A 41 -4.42 -35.75 -5.69
N LYS A 42 -4.14 -36.76 -4.88
CA LYS A 42 -4.69 -36.88 -3.52
C LYS A 42 -4.22 -35.75 -2.62
N ALA A 43 -2.92 -35.42 -2.64
CA ALA A 43 -2.37 -34.32 -1.86
C ALA A 43 -2.92 -32.96 -2.30
N VAL A 44 -3.12 -32.73 -3.58
CA VAL A 44 -3.78 -31.53 -4.13
C VAL A 44 -5.23 -31.48 -3.65
N ALA A 45 -5.98 -32.57 -3.74
CA ALA A 45 -7.37 -32.64 -3.30
C ALA A 45 -7.50 -32.38 -1.79
N GLU A 46 -6.60 -32.93 -0.97
CA GLU A 46 -6.57 -32.65 0.47
C GLU A 46 -6.24 -31.19 0.77
N SER A 47 -5.31 -30.59 0.02
CA SER A 47 -4.98 -29.17 0.18
C SER A 47 -6.15 -28.25 -0.20
N ARG A 48 -6.98 -28.65 -1.19
CA ARG A 48 -8.17 -27.92 -1.60
C ARG A 48 -9.28 -27.99 -0.54
N LYS A 49 -9.44 -29.13 0.16
CA LYS A 49 -10.43 -29.28 1.24
C LYS A 49 -10.17 -28.35 2.43
N LYS A 50 -8.96 -27.90 2.62
CA LYS A 50 -8.57 -26.93 3.68
C LYS A 50 -8.80 -25.47 3.30
N ARG A 51 -9.24 -25.20 2.07
CA ARG A 51 -9.49 -23.86 1.56
C ARG A 51 -10.95 -23.50 1.79
N HIS A 52 -11.18 -22.37 2.46
CA HIS A 52 -12.49 -21.73 2.46
C HIS A 52 -12.65 -20.96 1.15
N GLU A 53 -13.67 -21.32 0.37
CA GLU A 53 -14.07 -20.59 -0.82
C GLU A 53 -15.33 -19.79 -0.50
N PHE A 54 -15.32 -18.52 -0.86
CA PHE A 54 -16.44 -17.62 -0.63
C PHE A 54 -17.09 -17.29 -1.96
N ILE A 55 -18.43 -17.24 -1.95
CA ILE A 55 -19.23 -16.93 -3.16
C ILE A 55 -19.16 -15.44 -3.45
N SER A 56 -19.03 -14.62 -2.41
CA SER A 56 -18.95 -13.17 -2.53
C SER A 56 -17.94 -12.56 -1.55
N GLU A 57 -17.52 -11.33 -1.83
CA GLU A 57 -16.68 -10.53 -0.92
C GLU A 57 -17.40 -10.31 0.42
N TYR A 58 -18.73 -10.19 0.40
CA TYR A 58 -19.53 -10.03 1.60
C TYR A 58 -19.43 -11.25 2.53
N ASP A 59 -19.52 -12.46 1.99
CA ASP A 59 -19.39 -13.71 2.76
C ASP A 59 -17.99 -13.82 3.38
N PHE A 60 -16.97 -13.38 2.65
CA PHE A 60 -15.60 -13.33 3.15
C PHE A 60 -15.46 -12.34 4.32
N VAL A 61 -16.01 -11.13 4.19
CA VAL A 61 -15.97 -10.11 5.24
C VAL A 61 -16.74 -10.55 6.49
N ASP A 62 -17.92 -11.15 6.30
CA ASP A 62 -18.73 -11.70 7.42
C ASP A 62 -18.00 -12.84 8.15
N PHE A 63 -17.35 -13.73 7.39
CA PHE A 63 -16.50 -14.78 7.97
C PHE A 63 -15.33 -14.18 8.77
N LEU A 64 -14.63 -13.19 8.21
CA LEU A 64 -13.52 -12.52 8.92
C LEU A 64 -14.02 -11.83 10.19
N ASN A 65 -15.14 -11.13 10.13
CA ASN A 65 -15.74 -10.47 11.29
C ASN A 65 -16.07 -11.47 12.41
N LYS A 66 -16.67 -12.61 12.07
CA LYS A 66 -16.94 -13.70 13.02
C LYS A 66 -15.65 -14.29 13.59
N LEU A 67 -14.63 -14.43 12.75
CA LEU A 67 -13.33 -14.97 13.16
C LEU A 67 -12.62 -14.02 14.13
N VAL A 68 -12.55 -12.72 13.82
CA VAL A 68 -11.91 -11.69 14.65
C VAL A 68 -12.60 -11.55 16.02
N ASN A 69 -13.93 -11.67 16.05
CA ASN A 69 -14.70 -11.61 17.29
C ASN A 69 -14.70 -12.93 18.07
N SER A 70 -14.02 -13.96 17.59
CA SER A 70 -13.89 -15.23 18.30
C SER A 70 -12.65 -15.25 19.19
N ASP A 71 -12.74 -15.83 20.39
CA ASP A 71 -11.59 -16.00 21.28
C ASP A 71 -10.49 -16.91 20.71
N LYS A 72 -10.80 -17.63 19.61
CA LYS A 72 -9.90 -18.63 19.02
C LYS A 72 -8.66 -18.00 18.34
N ILE A 73 -8.73 -16.74 17.93
CA ILE A 73 -7.64 -16.08 17.21
C ILE A 73 -7.06 -14.87 17.94
N LYS A 74 -7.49 -14.64 19.18
CA LYS A 74 -7.15 -13.44 19.96
C LYS A 74 -5.65 -13.21 20.09
N ASP A 75 -4.87 -14.32 20.17
CA ASP A 75 -3.40 -14.27 20.31
C ASP A 75 -2.67 -14.61 18.99
N MET A 76 -3.37 -14.54 17.85
CA MET A 76 -2.78 -14.84 16.54
C MET A 76 -2.48 -13.58 15.77
N THR A 77 -1.30 -13.52 15.16
CA THR A 77 -0.93 -12.48 14.21
C THR A 77 -1.24 -12.92 12.79
N PHE A 78 -1.83 -12.01 12.01
CA PHE A 78 -2.16 -12.25 10.61
C PHE A 78 -1.46 -11.23 9.73
N ARG A 79 -1.02 -11.70 8.56
CA ARG A 79 -0.50 -10.84 7.50
C ARG A 79 -1.55 -10.74 6.40
N ALA A 80 -2.01 -9.52 6.13
CA ALA A 80 -2.80 -9.20 4.95
C ALA A 80 -1.86 -8.70 3.84
N THR A 81 -2.04 -9.19 2.63
CA THR A 81 -1.32 -8.71 1.44
C THR A 81 -2.32 -8.35 0.35
N GLY A 82 -1.95 -7.40 -0.48
CA GLY A 82 -2.83 -6.91 -1.54
C GLY A 82 -2.20 -5.75 -2.29
N ASP A 83 -3.04 -4.98 -2.94
CA ASP A 83 -2.65 -3.89 -3.80
C ASP A 83 -3.02 -2.54 -3.18
N TYR A 84 -2.17 -1.54 -3.41
CA TYR A 84 -2.46 -0.15 -3.11
C TYR A 84 -3.08 0.47 -4.36
N ALA A 85 -4.41 0.43 -4.42
CA ALA A 85 -5.17 0.91 -5.56
C ALA A 85 -5.41 2.42 -5.48
N LEU A 86 -5.30 3.07 -6.62
CA LEU A 86 -5.55 4.49 -6.82
C LEU A 86 -6.76 4.66 -7.73
N GLU A 87 -7.71 5.47 -7.32
CA GLU A 87 -8.89 5.82 -8.10
C GLU A 87 -9.05 7.33 -8.14
N TYR A 88 -9.41 7.85 -9.29
CA TYR A 88 -9.71 9.27 -9.44
C TYR A 88 -11.21 9.50 -9.61
N SER A 89 -11.75 10.46 -8.87
CA SER A 89 -13.15 10.89 -8.98
C SER A 89 -13.22 12.26 -9.64
N GLU A 90 -13.74 12.33 -10.86
CA GLU A 90 -14.00 13.60 -11.55
C GLU A 90 -14.97 14.48 -10.78
N LYS A 91 -16.01 13.88 -10.18
CA LYS A 91 -17.03 14.60 -9.42
C LYS A 91 -16.46 15.42 -8.28
N ASN A 92 -15.46 14.87 -7.59
CA ASN A 92 -14.86 15.47 -6.39
C ASN A 92 -13.48 16.06 -6.69
N ASP A 93 -12.99 15.90 -7.92
CA ASP A 93 -11.63 16.28 -8.34
C ASP A 93 -10.55 15.75 -7.38
N THR A 94 -10.69 14.48 -6.94
CA THR A 94 -9.90 13.92 -5.86
C THR A 94 -9.44 12.51 -6.16
N TRP A 95 -8.20 12.20 -5.78
CA TRP A 95 -7.66 10.86 -5.78
C TRP A 95 -8.02 10.12 -4.49
N TYR A 96 -8.59 8.92 -4.65
CA TYR A 96 -8.84 7.99 -3.57
C TYR A 96 -7.78 6.91 -3.53
N ARG A 97 -7.35 6.57 -2.34
CA ARG A 97 -6.34 5.55 -2.07
C ARG A 97 -7.00 4.42 -1.29
N LYS A 98 -6.82 3.18 -1.75
CA LYS A 98 -7.46 2.00 -1.17
C LYS A 98 -6.44 0.89 -1.00
N PHE A 99 -6.52 0.17 0.13
CA PHE A 99 -5.87 -1.13 0.25
C PHE A 99 -6.86 -2.21 -0.17
N VAL A 100 -6.56 -2.90 -1.27
CA VAL A 100 -7.34 -4.03 -1.74
C VAL A 100 -6.67 -5.30 -1.25
N VAL A 101 -7.22 -5.89 -0.18
CA VAL A 101 -6.67 -7.11 0.40
C VAL A 101 -6.98 -8.30 -0.52
N THR A 102 -5.95 -8.96 -1.01
CA THR A 102 -6.07 -10.14 -1.87
C THR A 102 -5.80 -11.45 -1.14
N ARG A 103 -5.04 -11.40 -0.03
CA ARG A 103 -4.71 -12.59 0.75
C ARG A 103 -4.54 -12.24 2.23
N ILE A 104 -4.98 -13.16 3.09
CA ILE A 104 -4.75 -13.12 4.53
C ILE A 104 -4.20 -14.48 4.96
N TYR A 105 -3.15 -14.48 5.75
CA TYR A 105 -2.55 -15.70 6.30
C TYR A 105 -1.97 -15.46 7.69
N ARG A 106 -1.90 -16.51 8.48
CA ARG A 106 -1.28 -16.46 9.80
C ARG A 106 0.24 -16.27 9.65
N THR A 107 0.81 -15.47 10.52
CA THR A 107 2.26 -15.24 10.61
C THR A 107 2.68 -15.12 12.07
N ASP A 108 3.94 -15.41 12.34
CA ASP A 108 4.58 -15.15 13.64
C ASP A 108 5.56 -13.95 13.52
N GLU A 109 5.58 -13.25 12.35
CA GLU A 109 6.37 -12.04 12.17
C GLU A 109 5.76 -10.86 12.92
N GLU A 110 6.62 -9.93 13.32
CA GLU A 110 6.15 -8.68 13.92
C GLU A 110 5.26 -7.89 12.94
N PRO A 111 4.23 -7.21 13.46
CA PRO A 111 3.32 -6.41 12.63
C PRO A 111 4.08 -5.34 11.85
N LYS A 112 3.85 -5.28 10.54
CA LYS A 112 4.39 -4.25 9.64
C LYS A 112 3.28 -3.77 8.71
N SER A 113 3.25 -2.47 8.44
CA SER A 113 2.44 -1.91 7.38
C SER A 113 3.36 -1.37 6.30
N GLN A 114 3.63 -2.17 5.27
CA GLN A 114 4.59 -1.84 4.21
C GLN A 114 3.95 -1.92 2.84
N ALA A 115 4.32 -0.97 1.97
CA ALA A 115 3.99 -0.99 0.55
C ALA A 115 5.23 -0.73 -0.30
N THR A 116 5.23 -1.23 -1.53
CA THR A 116 6.27 -0.93 -2.51
C THR A 116 5.69 -0.02 -3.58
N PHE A 117 6.35 1.12 -3.79
CA PHE A 117 5.93 2.14 -4.75
C PHE A 117 7.00 2.37 -5.82
N GLY A 118 6.57 2.56 -7.07
CA GLY A 118 7.36 3.20 -8.11
C GLY A 118 7.02 4.69 -8.09
N LEU A 119 7.92 5.52 -7.56
CA LEU A 119 7.75 6.97 -7.48
C LEU A 119 8.40 7.63 -8.68
N THR A 120 7.62 8.37 -9.46
CA THR A 120 8.13 9.29 -10.48
C THR A 120 8.26 10.68 -9.86
N PHE A 121 9.40 11.34 -10.02
CA PHE A 121 9.69 12.62 -9.38
C PHE A 121 10.48 13.54 -10.29
N GLY A 122 10.23 14.85 -10.18
CA GLY A 122 10.93 15.92 -10.90
C GLY A 122 12.10 16.50 -10.09
N ARG A 123 12.74 17.53 -10.66
CA ARG A 123 13.92 18.17 -10.06
C ARG A 123 13.64 18.87 -8.73
N GLU A 124 12.42 19.35 -8.53
CA GLU A 124 11.97 20.07 -7.33
C GLU A 124 11.24 19.14 -6.33
N ALA A 125 11.51 17.84 -6.39
CA ALA A 125 10.81 16.85 -5.55
C ALA A 125 11.15 16.98 -4.06
N ILE A 126 12.32 17.51 -3.70
CA ILE A 126 12.82 17.54 -2.33
C ILE A 126 12.32 18.80 -1.64
N ASP A 127 11.61 18.60 -0.53
CA ASP A 127 11.25 19.66 0.41
C ASP A 127 11.82 19.32 1.79
N ASP A 128 12.85 20.04 2.18
CA ASP A 128 13.58 19.90 3.45
C ASP A 128 13.66 21.21 4.24
N ASN A 129 12.75 22.14 3.96
CA ASN A 129 12.75 23.47 4.60
C ASN A 129 12.66 23.40 6.12
N ASP A 130 11.88 22.44 6.64
CA ASP A 130 11.65 22.26 8.08
C ASP A 130 12.51 21.13 8.68
N PHE A 131 13.59 20.69 7.99
CA PHE A 131 14.38 19.54 8.44
C PHE A 131 15.06 19.77 9.79
N ASP A 132 15.52 20.98 10.06
CA ASP A 132 16.21 21.30 11.32
C ASP A 132 15.29 21.14 12.53
N ASP A 133 14.01 21.45 12.39
CA ASP A 133 13.01 21.39 13.44
C ASP A 133 12.34 20.02 13.53
N THR A 134 11.96 19.44 12.39
CA THR A 134 11.15 18.21 12.34
C THR A 134 11.94 16.94 12.11
N LYS A 135 13.20 17.05 11.66
CA LYS A 135 14.03 15.94 11.17
C LYS A 135 13.37 15.13 10.05
N LYS A 136 12.42 15.72 9.33
CA LYS A 136 11.72 15.11 8.20
C LYS A 136 12.06 15.82 6.90
N ILE A 137 12.21 15.03 5.84
CA ILE A 137 12.35 15.52 4.46
C ILE A 137 11.17 14.96 3.68
N HIS A 138 10.43 15.83 3.03
CA HIS A 138 9.32 15.43 2.18
C HIS A 138 9.78 15.29 0.73
N ILE A 139 9.37 14.18 0.11
CA ILE A 139 9.66 13.87 -1.29
C ILE A 139 8.35 13.90 -2.06
N ASN A 140 8.17 14.91 -2.87
CA ASN A 140 7.00 15.08 -3.72
C ASN A 140 7.18 14.35 -5.05
N GLY A 141 6.15 13.66 -5.50
CA GLY A 141 6.20 12.93 -6.75
C GLY A 141 4.85 12.35 -7.13
N PHE A 142 4.86 11.36 -7.98
CA PHE A 142 3.68 10.78 -8.58
C PHE A 142 3.75 9.25 -8.56
N LEU A 143 2.62 8.62 -8.28
CA LEU A 143 2.42 7.18 -8.46
C LEU A 143 1.66 6.94 -9.76
N SER A 144 2.22 6.11 -10.62
CA SER A 144 1.57 5.72 -11.87
C SER A 144 0.52 4.63 -11.61
N THR A 145 -0.66 4.78 -12.20
CA THR A 145 -1.72 3.77 -12.20
C THR A 145 -2.47 3.76 -13.51
N TYR A 146 -2.85 2.56 -13.99
CA TYR A 146 -3.71 2.44 -15.15
C TYR A 146 -5.17 2.62 -14.74
N LEU A 147 -5.82 3.64 -15.25
CA LEU A 147 -7.25 3.87 -15.04
C LEU A 147 -8.05 3.41 -16.26
N SER A 148 -8.85 2.34 -16.08
CA SER A 148 -9.64 1.75 -17.16
C SER A 148 -10.67 2.72 -17.77
N THR A 149 -11.20 3.64 -16.97
CA THR A 149 -12.12 4.69 -17.41
C THR A 149 -11.48 5.60 -18.45
N TYR A 150 -10.18 5.91 -18.28
CA TYR A 150 -9.42 6.80 -19.17
C TYR A 150 -8.58 6.04 -20.20
N LYS A 151 -8.51 4.71 -20.08
CA LYS A 151 -7.72 3.79 -20.95
C LYS A 151 -6.24 4.18 -21.06
N LYS A 152 -5.70 4.85 -20.04
CA LYS A 152 -4.30 5.29 -20.00
C LYS A 152 -3.72 5.22 -18.59
N ASN A 153 -2.40 5.30 -18.52
CA ASN A 153 -1.69 5.52 -17.26
C ASN A 153 -1.92 6.96 -16.80
N CYS A 154 -2.33 7.11 -15.56
CA CYS A 154 -2.52 8.39 -14.90
C CYS A 154 -1.59 8.47 -13.70
N PHE A 155 -1.29 9.68 -13.27
CA PHE A 155 -0.30 9.97 -12.23
C PHE A 155 -0.96 10.62 -11.03
N CYS A 156 -0.98 9.90 -9.91
CA CYS A 156 -1.51 10.39 -8.64
C CYS A 156 -0.41 11.11 -7.87
N PRO A 157 -0.56 12.41 -7.55
CA PRO A 157 0.42 13.11 -6.74
C PRO A 157 0.48 12.52 -5.34
N ILE A 158 1.70 12.39 -4.81
CA ILE A 158 1.95 11.85 -3.48
C ILE A 158 3.17 12.52 -2.86
N THR A 159 3.15 12.65 -1.53
CA THR A 159 4.30 13.04 -0.74
C THR A 159 4.73 11.86 0.10
N LEU A 160 6.01 11.51 0.03
CA LEU A 160 6.64 10.49 0.87
C LEU A 160 7.59 11.18 1.84
N THR A 161 7.80 10.58 3.00
CA THR A 161 8.63 11.16 4.07
C THR A 161 9.91 10.35 4.25
N LEU A 162 11.06 11.03 4.33
CA LEU A 162 12.28 10.50 4.91
C LEU A 162 12.34 10.96 6.36
N ASP A 163 12.24 10.02 7.28
CA ASP A 163 12.23 10.32 8.71
C ASP A 163 13.62 10.14 9.31
N GLY A 164 14.19 11.23 9.78
CA GLY A 164 15.46 11.27 10.49
C GLY A 164 15.31 11.35 12.02
N ASN A 165 14.06 11.26 12.55
CA ASN A 165 13.84 11.22 13.98
C ASN A 165 14.41 9.94 14.60
N GLY A 166 14.92 10.07 15.82
CA GLY A 166 15.49 8.97 16.56
C GLY A 166 16.94 9.23 16.94
N ASP A 167 17.85 8.42 16.44
CA ASP A 167 19.28 8.53 16.71
C ASP A 167 20.04 9.18 15.53
N GLU A 168 21.31 9.50 15.77
CA GLU A 168 22.21 10.06 14.74
C GLU A 168 22.30 9.19 13.46
N LYS A 169 22.04 7.89 13.60
CA LYS A 169 22.05 6.95 12.48
C LYS A 169 20.82 7.13 11.60
N ALA A 170 19.63 7.40 12.20
CA ALA A 170 18.39 7.68 11.48
C ALA A 170 18.53 8.97 10.66
N GLU A 171 19.07 10.02 11.26
CA GLU A 171 19.33 11.30 10.57
C GLU A 171 20.31 11.14 9.39
N LYS A 172 21.41 10.43 9.61
CA LYS A 172 22.38 10.11 8.55
C LYS A 172 21.75 9.27 7.43
N LYS A 173 20.85 8.32 7.78
CA LYS A 173 20.13 7.52 6.80
C LYS A 173 19.22 8.40 5.93
N ALA A 174 18.43 9.29 6.55
CA ALA A 174 17.55 10.21 5.82
C ALA A 174 18.33 11.10 4.85
N LEU A 175 19.43 11.72 5.31
CA LEU A 175 20.30 12.55 4.47
C LEU A 175 21.00 11.76 3.35
N ALA A 176 21.38 10.51 3.59
CA ALA A 176 21.95 9.64 2.56
C ALA A 176 20.90 9.26 1.51
N PHE A 177 19.66 8.99 1.95
CA PHE A 177 18.55 8.73 1.04
C PHE A 177 18.15 9.94 0.20
N LYS A 178 18.13 11.14 0.76
CA LYS A 178 17.88 12.40 0.05
C LYS A 178 18.73 12.50 -1.24
N LYS A 179 20.00 12.08 -1.18
CA LYS A 179 20.91 12.11 -2.34
C LYS A 179 20.43 11.26 -3.52
N LYS A 180 19.54 10.26 -3.30
CA LYS A 180 18.98 9.42 -4.37
C LYS A 180 17.95 10.14 -5.23
N PHE A 181 17.44 11.27 -4.75
CA PHE A 181 16.48 12.13 -5.44
C PHE A 181 17.13 13.32 -6.15
N ILE A 182 18.45 13.49 -6.01
CA ILE A 182 19.20 14.53 -6.71
C ILE A 182 19.46 14.04 -8.15
N PHE A 183 19.19 14.91 -9.12
CA PHE A 183 19.48 14.64 -10.51
C PHE A 183 20.98 14.77 -10.78
N PRO A 184 21.61 13.82 -11.49
CA PRO A 184 22.98 14.00 -11.97
C PRO A 184 23.06 15.16 -12.98
N ASP A 185 24.17 15.87 -13.01
CA ASP A 185 24.39 16.97 -13.97
C ASP A 185 24.31 16.51 -15.44
N THR A 186 24.53 15.22 -15.68
CA THR A 186 24.48 14.60 -17.02
C THR A 186 23.09 14.17 -17.45
N CYS A 187 22.05 14.33 -16.59
CA CYS A 187 20.68 13.92 -16.91
C CYS A 187 19.94 15.06 -17.61
N ASP A 188 19.51 14.80 -18.85
CA ASP A 188 18.65 15.73 -19.63
C ASP A 188 17.16 15.45 -19.42
N CYS A 189 16.80 14.48 -18.58
CA CYS A 189 15.42 14.13 -18.31
C CYS A 189 14.78 15.11 -17.32
N ASP A 190 13.46 15.34 -17.49
CA ASP A 190 12.67 16.16 -16.56
C ASP A 190 12.24 15.36 -15.34
N TYR A 191 12.01 14.05 -15.53
CA TYR A 191 11.53 13.15 -14.50
C TYR A 191 12.33 11.87 -14.42
N ARG A 192 12.45 11.36 -13.18
CA ARG A 192 13.10 10.08 -12.88
C ARG A 192 12.17 9.19 -12.08
N GLU A 193 12.38 7.88 -12.16
CA GLU A 193 11.62 6.88 -11.41
C GLU A 193 12.51 6.13 -10.43
N ILE A 194 12.01 5.89 -9.22
CA ILE A 194 12.68 5.11 -8.19
C ILE A 194 11.68 4.16 -7.50
N GLY A 195 12.08 2.91 -7.33
CA GLY A 195 11.31 1.94 -6.56
C GLY A 195 11.67 1.99 -5.08
N LEU A 196 10.67 2.15 -4.23
CA LEU A 196 10.79 2.35 -2.79
C LEU A 196 9.96 1.34 -2.02
N VAL A 197 10.49 0.85 -0.92
CA VAL A 197 9.72 0.17 0.13
C VAL A 197 9.42 1.20 1.21
N CYS A 198 8.15 1.39 1.52
CA CYS A 198 7.71 2.40 2.47
C CYS A 198 6.89 1.76 3.59
N ASN A 199 7.04 2.28 4.80
CA ASN A 199 6.13 2.02 5.89
C ASN A 199 4.93 2.96 5.76
N VAL A 200 3.73 2.40 5.73
CA VAL A 200 2.49 3.17 5.61
C VAL A 200 1.89 3.32 7.01
N LEU A 201 1.86 4.53 7.49
CA LEU A 201 1.25 4.92 8.75
C LEU A 201 -0.11 5.55 8.43
N ASP A 202 -1.19 4.83 8.67
CA ASP A 202 -2.54 5.35 8.49
C ASP A 202 -3.40 4.91 9.68
N GLY A 203 -3.65 5.83 10.55
CA GLY A 203 -4.44 5.57 11.74
C GLY A 203 -4.18 6.60 12.84
N ALA A 204 -5.00 6.54 13.87
CA ALA A 204 -4.76 7.26 15.11
C ALA A 204 -4.04 6.33 16.08
N GLN A 205 -2.95 6.79 16.68
CA GLN A 205 -2.30 6.04 17.76
C GLN A 205 -3.22 6.00 18.96
N LYS A 206 -3.31 4.83 19.60
CA LYS A 206 -3.89 4.77 20.94
C LYS A 206 -3.03 5.61 21.87
N VAL A 207 -3.64 6.59 22.48
CA VAL A 207 -2.97 7.45 23.44
C VAL A 207 -3.43 7.06 24.85
N GLU A 208 -2.50 6.96 25.77
CA GLU A 208 -2.87 6.81 27.17
C GLU A 208 -3.54 8.10 27.65
N LEU A 209 -4.67 7.93 28.35
CA LEU A 209 -5.36 9.06 28.95
C LEU A 209 -4.46 9.71 30.00
N THR A 210 -4.10 10.96 29.73
CA THR A 210 -3.35 11.80 30.68
C THR A 210 -4.25 12.87 31.29
N GLU A 211 -3.89 13.41 32.44
CA GLU A 211 -4.67 14.46 33.11
C GLU A 211 -4.84 15.71 32.25
N ASP A 212 -3.89 15.99 31.35
CA ASP A 212 -3.98 17.15 30.44
C ASP A 212 -5.10 17.04 29.41
N MET A 213 -5.56 15.82 29.12
CA MET A 213 -6.64 15.54 28.18
C MET A 213 -8.04 15.66 28.81
N LEU A 214 -8.10 15.82 30.12
CA LEU A 214 -9.35 15.92 30.88
C LEU A 214 -9.93 17.33 30.79
N THR A 215 -11.26 17.40 30.78
CA THR A 215 -11.99 18.68 30.96
C THR A 215 -11.75 19.22 32.35
N ASP A 216 -11.95 20.52 32.54
CA ASP A 216 -11.78 21.14 33.85
C ASP A 216 -12.69 20.51 34.91
N GLU A 217 -13.92 20.16 34.55
CA GLU A 217 -14.87 19.45 35.42
C GLU A 217 -14.38 18.03 35.78
N GLN A 218 -13.79 17.29 34.82
CA GLN A 218 -13.21 15.98 35.08
C GLN A 218 -11.97 16.05 35.98
N LYS A 219 -11.14 17.08 35.81
CA LYS A 219 -9.98 17.35 36.70
C LYS A 219 -10.42 17.64 38.11
N GLU A 220 -11.44 18.51 38.28
CA GLU A 220 -11.99 18.84 39.58
C GLU A 220 -12.60 17.62 40.29
N ASN A 221 -13.38 16.81 39.56
CA ASN A 221 -13.97 15.60 40.09
C ASN A 221 -12.90 14.52 40.46
N LEU A 222 -11.81 14.44 39.69
CA LEU A 222 -10.67 13.58 40.00
C LEU A 222 -9.94 14.05 41.27
N GLU A 223 -9.68 15.33 41.39
CA GLU A 223 -9.02 15.94 42.56
C GLU A 223 -9.82 15.73 43.86
N PHE A 224 -11.15 15.84 43.80
CA PHE A 224 -12.04 15.55 44.92
C PHE A 224 -12.31 14.04 45.14
N GLY A 225 -11.75 13.18 44.33
CA GLY A 225 -11.95 11.72 44.45
C GLY A 225 -13.37 11.24 44.12
N LEU A 226 -14.16 12.06 43.41
CA LEU A 226 -15.53 11.75 43.01
C LEU A 226 -15.59 10.82 41.80
N ILE A 227 -14.53 10.78 41.01
CA ILE A 227 -14.35 9.92 39.86
C ILE A 227 -12.91 9.45 39.78
N THR A 228 -12.66 8.29 39.17
CA THR A 228 -11.33 7.74 38.95
C THR A 228 -10.93 7.80 37.48
N MET A 229 -9.62 7.77 37.18
CA MET A 229 -9.12 7.71 35.80
C MET A 229 -9.69 6.52 35.03
N ASP A 230 -9.93 5.39 35.70
CA ASP A 230 -10.51 4.21 35.08
C ASP A 230 -12.00 4.39 34.73
N GLU A 231 -12.74 5.17 35.52
CA GLU A 231 -14.14 5.51 35.22
C GLU A 231 -14.21 6.49 34.07
N ILE A 232 -13.36 7.52 34.07
CA ILE A 232 -13.25 8.46 32.92
C ILE A 232 -12.89 7.69 31.64
N ARG A 233 -11.95 6.76 31.70
CA ARG A 233 -11.58 5.92 30.55
C ARG A 233 -12.74 5.06 30.05
N LYS A 234 -13.61 4.59 30.94
CA LYS A 234 -14.84 3.84 30.56
C LYS A 234 -15.90 4.73 29.93
N GLU A 235 -16.06 5.95 30.41
CA GLU A 235 -17.00 6.93 29.85
C GLU A 235 -16.59 7.41 28.46
N LEU A 236 -15.29 7.69 28.24
CA LEU A 236 -14.74 8.11 26.96
C LEU A 236 -14.65 6.98 25.93
N GLY A 237 -14.93 5.75 26.34
CA GLY A 237 -14.84 4.57 25.50
C GLY A 237 -13.51 3.84 25.63
N LYS A 238 -13.46 2.61 25.09
CA LYS A 238 -12.33 1.71 25.30
C LYS A 238 -10.99 2.19 24.71
N ASP A 239 -11.05 3.09 23.72
CA ASP A 239 -9.87 3.52 22.99
C ASP A 239 -9.91 5.05 22.81
N ILE A 240 -8.95 5.72 23.42
CA ILE A 240 -8.70 7.15 23.16
C ILE A 240 -7.67 7.19 22.04
N PHE A 241 -8.04 7.86 20.96
CA PHE A 241 -7.17 8.01 19.81
C PHE A 241 -6.65 9.44 19.75
N GLY A 242 -5.37 9.59 19.53
CA GLY A 242 -4.77 10.86 19.15
C GLY A 242 -5.17 11.28 17.73
N ASP A 243 -4.56 12.34 17.25
CA ASP A 243 -4.75 12.81 15.89
C ASP A 243 -4.44 11.70 14.88
N ARG A 244 -5.27 11.61 13.84
CA ARG A 244 -5.03 10.66 12.76
C ARG A 244 -3.78 11.06 12.00
N VAL A 245 -2.80 10.18 12.00
CA VAL A 245 -1.58 10.33 11.21
C VAL A 245 -1.74 9.52 9.92
N THR A 246 -1.54 10.18 8.79
CA THR A 246 -1.41 9.53 7.50
C THR A 246 -0.05 9.94 6.94
N ASP A 247 0.93 9.05 7.04
CA ASP A 247 2.29 9.30 6.57
C ASP A 247 2.82 8.05 5.85
N ILE A 248 3.59 8.26 4.80
CA ILE A 248 4.24 7.17 4.06
C ILE A 248 5.73 7.38 4.14
N VAL A 249 6.36 6.64 5.05
CA VAL A 249 7.77 6.80 5.40
C VAL A 249 8.63 5.85 4.58
N ILE A 250 9.60 6.39 3.86
CA ILE A 250 10.55 5.62 3.05
C ILE A 250 11.47 4.82 3.98
N ASP A 251 11.46 3.50 3.81
CA ASP A 251 12.33 2.59 4.55
C ASP A 251 13.57 2.19 3.75
N SER A 252 13.39 1.71 2.53
CA SER A 252 14.47 1.17 1.71
C SER A 252 14.17 1.24 0.22
N LEU A 253 15.19 0.95 -0.60
CA LEU A 253 15.02 0.82 -2.04
C LEU A 253 14.35 -0.52 -2.38
N ALA A 254 13.43 -0.51 -3.34
CA ALA A 254 12.85 -1.72 -3.86
C ALA A 254 13.88 -2.52 -4.68
N ARG A 255 13.63 -3.83 -4.81
CA ARG A 255 14.47 -4.71 -5.60
C ARG A 255 14.57 -4.21 -7.05
N GLY A 256 15.79 -4.10 -7.57
CA GLY A 256 16.06 -3.59 -8.92
C GLY A 256 16.40 -2.11 -8.99
N TYR A 257 16.38 -1.40 -7.85
CA TYR A 257 16.74 0.02 -7.75
C TYR A 257 17.99 0.26 -6.88
N SER A 258 18.81 -0.76 -6.64
CA SER A 258 20.05 -0.62 -5.87
C SER A 258 21.02 0.44 -6.45
N GLY A 259 20.98 0.66 -7.75
CA GLY A 259 21.73 1.72 -8.44
C GLY A 259 21.13 3.13 -8.28
N GLY A 260 19.95 3.28 -7.71
CA GLY A 260 19.22 4.53 -7.57
C GLY A 260 18.14 4.72 -8.63
N ALA A 261 17.72 5.97 -8.83
CA ALA A 261 16.65 6.33 -9.77
C ALA A 261 17.08 6.12 -11.23
N LYS A 262 16.10 5.82 -12.07
CA LYS A 262 16.23 5.63 -13.52
C LYS A 262 15.60 6.81 -14.25
N ASP A 263 16.18 7.20 -15.38
CA ASP A 263 15.65 8.24 -16.21
C ASP A 263 14.37 7.80 -16.91
N THR A 264 13.41 8.72 -17.09
CA THR A 264 12.13 8.46 -17.77
C THR A 264 11.99 9.35 -18.99
N ALA A 265 11.05 9.01 -19.88
CA ALA A 265 10.67 9.85 -21.02
C ALA A 265 9.47 10.76 -20.70
N TYR A 266 9.04 10.84 -19.45
CA TYR A 266 7.90 11.67 -19.05
C TYR A 266 8.24 13.16 -19.09
N SER A 267 7.23 13.96 -19.36
CA SER A 267 7.24 15.42 -19.39
C SER A 267 6.06 15.98 -18.58
N ASP A 268 6.04 17.27 -18.31
CA ASP A 268 4.95 17.93 -17.54
C ASP A 268 3.53 17.62 -18.08
N LYS A 269 3.43 17.35 -19.37
CA LYS A 269 2.13 17.03 -20.01
C LYS A 269 1.52 15.71 -19.51
N ASP A 270 2.35 14.80 -19.02
CA ASP A 270 1.93 13.48 -18.57
C ASP A 270 1.28 13.51 -17.17
N PHE A 271 1.54 14.56 -16.37
CA PHE A 271 1.12 14.68 -14.97
C PHE A 271 -0.15 15.49 -14.75
N GLY A 272 -0.90 15.76 -15.82
CA GLY A 272 -2.19 16.43 -15.74
C GLY A 272 -3.27 15.59 -15.05
N LYS A 273 -4.36 16.26 -14.68
CA LYS A 273 -5.55 15.56 -14.18
C LYS A 273 -6.04 14.55 -15.22
N PRO A 274 -6.52 13.36 -14.78
CA PRO A 274 -7.14 12.42 -15.69
C PRO A 274 -8.31 13.07 -16.44
N ARG A 275 -8.31 13.02 -17.75
CA ARG A 275 -9.40 13.51 -18.61
C ARG A 275 -9.69 12.45 -19.68
N ILE A 276 -10.95 12.30 -20.01
CA ILE A 276 -11.35 11.53 -21.19
C ILE A 276 -10.92 12.36 -22.40
N GLU A 277 -10.05 11.81 -23.23
CA GLU A 277 -9.75 12.41 -24.52
C GLU A 277 -11.01 12.26 -25.37
N THR A 278 -11.80 13.32 -25.48
CA THR A 278 -12.79 13.43 -26.54
C THR A 278 -11.98 13.52 -27.82
N ALA A 279 -12.22 12.58 -28.77
CA ALA A 279 -11.68 12.74 -30.11
C ALA A 279 -12.06 14.16 -30.58
N ASP A 280 -11.03 14.98 -30.78
CA ASP A 280 -11.26 16.28 -31.41
C ASP A 280 -11.94 16.04 -32.74
N THR A 281 -13.22 16.28 -32.77
CA THR A 281 -13.93 16.56 -34.03
C THR A 281 -13.58 18.00 -34.42
N ASP A 282 -12.31 18.20 -34.77
CA ASP A 282 -11.90 19.33 -35.59
C ASP A 282 -12.37 19.05 -37.01
N ASP A 283 -13.64 19.26 -37.26
CA ASP A 283 -14.23 19.46 -38.58
C ASP A 283 -15.65 20.02 -38.38
N GLU A 284 -15.76 21.16 -37.71
CA GLU A 284 -16.82 22.10 -38.02
C GLU A 284 -16.22 23.17 -38.96
N GLU A 285 -16.06 22.80 -40.24
CA GLU A 285 -16.06 23.79 -41.30
C GLU A 285 -17.37 24.56 -41.21
N ASP A 286 -17.24 25.84 -40.83
CA ASP A 286 -18.26 26.86 -41.01
C ASP A 286 -18.69 26.91 -42.48
N ILE A 287 -19.73 26.17 -42.83
CA ILE A 287 -20.49 26.39 -44.08
C ILE A 287 -21.67 27.27 -43.68
N PHE A 288 -21.41 28.54 -43.45
CA PHE A 288 -22.39 29.58 -43.65
C PHE A 288 -22.03 30.27 -44.98
N ASP A 289 -22.53 29.74 -46.09
CA ASP A 289 -22.68 30.50 -47.30
C ASP A 289 -23.77 31.58 -47.08
N GLU A 290 -23.31 32.82 -46.96
CA GLU A 290 -24.09 33.96 -47.32
C GLU A 290 -24.37 33.84 -48.83
N ASP A 291 -25.62 33.71 -49.19
CA ASP A 291 -26.21 34.33 -50.36
C ASP A 291 -27.64 33.81 -50.51
N ASP A 292 -28.61 34.68 -50.19
CA ASP A 292 -29.79 34.84 -51.02
C ASP A 292 -30.53 36.15 -50.65
N GLU A 293 -30.06 37.23 -51.28
CA GLU A 293 -30.94 38.35 -51.64
C GLU A 293 -31.91 37.86 -52.73
N ILE A 294 -33.20 37.93 -52.48
CA ILE A 294 -34.24 38.57 -53.35
C ILE A 294 -35.56 38.65 -52.58
#